data_1639feaf3da798a16b5f5dad8b61c8eb
#
_entry.id   1639feaf3da798a16b5f5dad8b61c8eb
#
_cell.length_a   1.000
_cell.length_b   1.000
_cell.length_c   1.000
_cell.angle_alpha   90.00
_cell.angle_beta   90.00
_cell.angle_gamma   90.00
#
_symmetry.space_group_name_H-M   'P 1'
#
loop_
_entity.id
_entity.type
_entity.pdbx_description
1 polymer ?
#
loop_
_entity_poly.entity_id
_entity_poly.type
_entity_poly.pdbx_seq_one_letter_code
_entity_poly.pdbx_strand_id
1 'polypeptide(L)'
;DIKKAGRKRIEINIMPYYIQGVKLIQKELQKRISEIGIAIETNPSSNYLIGTFKDYAKHPIFNFYNKELTLDTQILLECPQISVSVNTDDMGVFSTSLENEYGLLANALENLKDDHGKPLYNQSMIYEWINRVRKFGNQQSFFNKKYYKEKKQKSKNSF
;
A
#
# COMPACT_ATOMS: atom_id res chain seq x y z
N ASP A 1 14.72 37.98 -8.70
CA ASP A 1 15.49 36.82 -8.23
C ASP A 1 14.52 35.63 -8.05
N ILE A 2 14.62 34.61 -8.91
CA ILE A 2 13.74 33.43 -8.98
C ILE A 2 13.72 32.70 -7.65
N LYS A 3 14.85 32.56 -6.95
CA LYS A 3 14.94 31.89 -5.65
C LYS A 3 14.15 32.63 -4.57
N LYS A 4 14.12 33.94 -4.60
CA LYS A 4 13.39 34.78 -3.65
C LYS A 4 11.88 34.72 -3.91
N ALA A 5 11.47 34.71 -5.17
CA ALA A 5 10.09 34.53 -5.57
C ALA A 5 9.55 33.13 -5.23
N GLY A 6 10.34 32.05 -5.44
CA GLY A 6 9.96 30.70 -5.12
C GLY A 6 9.84 30.37 -3.62
N ARG A 7 10.36 31.23 -2.73
CA ARG A 7 10.22 31.09 -1.27
C ARG A 7 9.03 31.86 -0.70
N LYS A 8 8.32 32.63 -1.52
CA LYS A 8 7.15 33.38 -1.06
C LYS A 8 6.00 32.41 -0.77
N ARG A 9 5.56 32.37 0.48
CA ARG A 9 4.36 31.63 0.84
C ARG A 9 3.13 32.33 0.26
N ILE A 10 2.31 31.58 -0.43
CA ILE A 10 1.04 32.05 -1.01
C ILE A 10 -0.06 31.23 -0.33
N GLU A 11 -1.02 31.89 0.26
CA GLU A 11 -2.24 31.25 0.74
C GLU A 11 -3.17 30.98 -0.46
N ILE A 12 -3.52 29.71 -0.66
CA ILE A 12 -4.44 29.28 -1.69
C ILE A 12 -5.69 28.76 -1.01
N ASN A 13 -6.83 29.35 -1.32
CA ASN A 13 -8.11 28.84 -0.84
C ASN A 13 -8.52 27.61 -1.68
N ILE A 14 -8.50 26.45 -1.04
CA ILE A 14 -8.88 25.18 -1.70
C ILE A 14 -10.36 24.94 -1.46
N MET A 15 -11.15 25.04 -2.50
CA MET A 15 -12.58 24.80 -2.43
C MET A 15 -12.91 23.31 -2.29
N PRO A 16 -14.00 22.93 -1.59
CA PRO A 16 -14.38 21.54 -1.38
C PRO A 16 -14.51 20.72 -2.68
N TYR A 17 -15.02 21.31 -3.76
CA TYR A 17 -15.13 20.64 -5.06
C TYR A 17 -13.78 20.30 -5.70
N TYR A 18 -12.73 21.08 -5.42
CA TYR A 18 -11.38 20.77 -5.87
C TYR A 18 -10.87 19.49 -5.22
N ILE A 19 -11.07 19.35 -3.90
CA ILE A 19 -10.69 18.14 -3.16
C ILE A 19 -11.45 16.91 -3.70
N GLN A 20 -12.75 17.06 -3.97
CA GLN A 20 -13.55 15.99 -4.56
C GLN A 20 -13.04 15.61 -5.95
N GLY A 21 -12.72 16.59 -6.80
CA GLY A 21 -12.14 16.37 -8.12
C GLY A 21 -10.82 15.60 -8.05
N VAL A 22 -9.92 15.97 -7.14
CA VAL A 22 -8.64 15.25 -6.93
C VAL A 22 -8.89 13.80 -6.50
N LYS A 23 -9.82 13.56 -5.57
CA LYS A 23 -10.17 12.20 -5.14
C LYS A 23 -10.73 11.33 -6.26
N LEU A 24 -11.58 11.90 -7.12
CA LEU A 24 -12.11 11.19 -8.29
C LEU A 24 -11.03 10.82 -9.29
N ILE A 25 -10.11 11.76 -9.58
CA ILE A 25 -8.97 11.51 -10.46
C ILE A 25 -8.04 10.44 -9.88
N GLN A 26 -7.76 10.48 -8.57
CA GLN A 26 -6.97 9.45 -7.89
C GLN A 26 -7.62 8.07 -8.00
N LYS A 27 -8.94 7.98 -7.78
CA LYS A 27 -9.69 6.72 -7.88
C LYS A 27 -9.64 6.15 -9.29
N GLU A 28 -9.85 6.99 -10.31
CA GLU A 28 -9.78 6.58 -11.71
C GLU A 28 -8.36 6.13 -12.12
N LEU A 29 -7.33 6.86 -11.68
CA LEU A 29 -5.93 6.50 -11.93
C LEU A 29 -5.59 5.15 -11.27
N GLN A 30 -6.00 4.92 -10.03
CA GLN A 30 -5.79 3.66 -9.32
C GLN A 30 -6.46 2.49 -10.02
N LYS A 31 -7.70 2.68 -10.51
CA LYS A 31 -8.40 1.69 -11.32
C LYS A 31 -7.61 1.33 -12.58
N ARG A 32 -7.17 2.34 -13.32
CA ARG A 32 -6.36 2.14 -14.53
C ARG A 32 -5.03 1.42 -14.23
N ILE A 33 -4.35 1.75 -13.12
CA ILE A 33 -3.14 1.07 -12.66
C ILE A 33 -3.41 -0.41 -12.42
N SER A 34 -4.52 -0.74 -11.76
CA SER A 34 -4.94 -2.12 -11.54
C SER A 34 -5.22 -2.87 -12.84
N GLU A 35 -5.96 -2.26 -13.78
CA GLU A 35 -6.33 -2.86 -15.06
C GLU A 35 -5.11 -3.19 -15.94
N ILE A 36 -4.09 -2.33 -15.97
CA ILE A 36 -2.85 -2.58 -16.71
C ILE A 36 -1.83 -3.44 -15.94
N GLY A 37 -2.14 -3.83 -14.70
CA GLY A 37 -1.33 -4.76 -13.91
C GLY A 37 -0.04 -4.18 -13.36
N ILE A 38 0.02 -2.86 -13.13
CA ILE A 38 1.16 -2.22 -12.45
C ILE A 38 1.05 -2.49 -10.95
N ALA A 39 2.15 -2.97 -10.35
CA ALA A 39 2.27 -3.13 -8.92
C ALA A 39 2.78 -1.85 -8.25
N ILE A 40 2.39 -1.63 -7.01
CA ILE A 40 2.85 -0.48 -6.21
C ILE A 40 3.72 -0.98 -5.07
N GLU A 41 4.91 -0.40 -4.94
CA GLU A 41 5.76 -0.53 -3.77
C GLU A 41 5.32 0.46 -2.69
N THR A 42 5.25 -0.01 -1.44
CA THR A 42 4.96 0.82 -0.27
C THR A 42 6.01 0.62 0.80
N ASN A 43 6.39 1.71 1.46
CA ASN A 43 7.44 1.73 2.48
C ASN A 43 6.89 2.40 3.75
N PRO A 44 6.16 1.68 4.62
CA PRO A 44 5.38 2.27 5.71
C PRO A 44 6.12 3.28 6.58
N SER A 45 7.30 2.94 7.10
CA SER A 45 8.10 3.85 7.95
C SER A 45 8.59 5.07 7.19
N SER A 46 9.14 4.90 5.99
CA SER A 46 9.57 5.99 5.13
C SER A 46 8.39 6.90 4.77
N ASN A 47 7.27 6.31 4.34
CA ASN A 47 6.07 7.05 3.99
C ASN A 47 5.50 7.83 5.19
N TYR A 48 5.54 7.27 6.41
CA TYR A 48 5.14 7.97 7.63
C TYR A 48 6.04 9.17 7.95
N LEU A 49 7.35 9.01 7.83
CA LEU A 49 8.32 10.06 8.17
C LEU A 49 8.32 11.19 7.14
N ILE A 50 8.28 10.88 5.85
CA ILE A 50 8.36 11.83 4.75
C ILE A 50 6.98 12.36 4.35
N GLY A 51 5.95 11.52 4.41
CA GLY A 51 4.60 11.82 3.95
C GLY A 51 3.81 12.74 4.87
N THR A 52 2.58 13.03 4.44
CA THR A 52 1.67 13.94 5.14
C THR A 52 0.80 13.27 6.19
N PHE A 53 0.62 11.95 6.12
CA PHE A 53 -0.12 11.20 7.15
C PHE A 53 0.79 10.89 8.36
N LYS A 54 0.21 10.88 9.55
CA LYS A 54 0.91 10.63 10.83
C LYS A 54 0.19 9.55 11.65
N ASP A 55 -0.39 8.59 10.95
CA ASP A 55 -1.11 7.45 11.51
C ASP A 55 -1.01 6.29 10.51
N TYR A 56 -0.44 5.17 10.92
CA TYR A 56 -0.28 3.99 10.05
C TYR A 56 -1.63 3.43 9.58
N ALA A 57 -2.70 3.60 10.35
CA ALA A 57 -4.06 3.20 9.94
C ALA A 57 -4.58 4.00 8.73
N LYS A 58 -3.99 5.16 8.46
CA LYS A 58 -4.29 6.01 7.28
C LYS A 58 -3.31 5.79 6.12
N HIS A 59 -2.47 4.76 6.21
CA HIS A 59 -1.53 4.46 5.14
C HIS A 59 -2.26 4.12 3.83
N PRO A 60 -1.86 4.68 2.68
CA PRO A 60 -2.53 4.48 1.39
C PRO A 60 -2.66 3.01 0.94
N ILE A 61 -1.83 2.11 1.45
CA ILE A 61 -1.84 0.69 1.10
C ILE A 61 -3.23 0.05 1.27
N PHE A 62 -3.98 0.47 2.28
CA PHE A 62 -5.33 -0.05 2.55
C PHE A 62 -6.37 0.40 1.51
N ASN A 63 -6.10 1.53 0.81
CA ASN A 63 -6.91 2.01 -0.31
C ASN A 63 -6.53 1.33 -1.63
N PHE A 64 -5.35 0.72 -1.72
CA PHE A 64 -4.89 0.01 -2.90
C PHE A 64 -5.35 -1.45 -2.90
N TYR A 65 -5.35 -2.08 -1.72
CA TYR A 65 -5.69 -3.48 -1.56
C TYR A 65 -6.34 -3.77 -0.20
N ASN A 66 -7.56 -4.33 -0.20
CA ASN A 66 -8.34 -4.59 1.02
C ASN A 66 -9.11 -5.93 1.02
N LYS A 67 -8.87 -6.82 0.04
CA LYS A 67 -9.73 -7.98 -0.22
C LYS A 67 -9.95 -8.87 1.00
N GLU A 68 -8.93 -9.09 1.82
CA GLU A 68 -9.03 -9.92 3.01
C GLU A 68 -9.56 -9.15 4.25
N LEU A 69 -9.63 -7.81 4.18
CA LEU A 69 -10.06 -6.96 5.30
C LEU A 69 -11.57 -6.73 5.36
N THR A 70 -12.34 -7.17 4.36
CA THR A 70 -13.79 -6.98 4.35
C THR A 70 -14.49 -8.09 3.59
N LEU A 71 -15.73 -8.38 4.00
CA LEU A 71 -16.68 -9.22 3.26
C LEU A 71 -17.74 -8.39 2.54
N ASP A 72 -17.75 -7.09 2.75
CA ASP A 72 -18.68 -6.16 2.11
C ASP A 72 -18.34 -6.00 0.62
N THR A 73 -19.24 -6.47 -0.22
CA THR A 73 -19.08 -6.42 -1.68
C THR A 73 -18.94 -5.00 -2.22
N GLN A 74 -19.62 -4.04 -1.61
CA GLN A 74 -19.55 -2.64 -2.03
C GLN A 74 -18.15 -2.05 -1.76
N ILE A 75 -17.63 -2.29 -0.57
CA ILE A 75 -16.27 -1.86 -0.18
C ILE A 75 -15.21 -2.54 -1.08
N LEU A 76 -15.40 -3.82 -1.41
CA LEU A 76 -14.52 -4.55 -2.32
C LEU A 76 -14.52 -3.97 -3.74
N LEU A 77 -15.69 -3.60 -4.27
CA LEU A 77 -15.84 -3.00 -5.60
C LEU A 77 -15.27 -1.58 -5.68
N GLU A 78 -15.25 -0.87 -4.57
CA GLU A 78 -14.70 0.48 -4.51
C GLU A 78 -13.16 0.51 -4.44
N CYS A 79 -12.53 -0.55 -3.95
CA CYS A 79 -11.09 -0.67 -3.89
C CYS A 79 -10.54 -1.24 -5.22
N PRO A 80 -9.49 -0.65 -5.80
CA PRO A 80 -8.95 -1.09 -7.09
C PRO A 80 -8.23 -2.44 -7.06
N GLN A 81 -7.99 -3.00 -5.87
CA GLN A 81 -7.29 -4.29 -5.65
C GLN A 81 -5.94 -4.37 -6.37
N ILE A 82 -5.15 -3.31 -6.28
CA ILE A 82 -3.81 -3.24 -6.88
C ILE A 82 -2.87 -4.19 -6.15
N SER A 83 -2.00 -4.88 -6.90
CA SER A 83 -0.92 -5.67 -6.30
C SER A 83 0.09 -4.74 -5.61
N VAL A 84 0.26 -4.91 -4.30
CA VAL A 84 1.13 -4.06 -3.48
C VAL A 84 2.24 -4.88 -2.83
N SER A 85 3.40 -4.28 -2.63
CA SER A 85 4.47 -4.84 -1.80
C SER A 85 4.82 -3.91 -0.65
N VAL A 86 5.30 -4.49 0.44
CA VAL A 86 5.85 -3.77 1.59
C VAL A 86 7.35 -3.93 1.58
N ASN A 87 8.07 -2.82 1.66
CA ASN A 87 9.51 -2.74 1.67
C ASN A 87 9.99 -1.77 2.75
N THR A 88 11.29 -1.73 3.01
CA THR A 88 11.89 -0.91 4.07
C THR A 88 12.35 0.46 3.61
N ASP A 89 12.48 0.65 2.27
CA ASP A 89 13.30 1.72 1.73
C ASP A 89 14.76 1.60 2.26
N ASP A 90 15.42 2.67 2.63
CA ASP A 90 16.73 2.63 3.25
C ASP A 90 16.64 2.23 4.73
N MET A 91 16.98 0.97 5.02
CA MET A 91 16.92 0.41 6.38
C MET A 91 17.81 1.19 7.38
N GLY A 92 18.94 1.72 6.94
CA GLY A 92 19.85 2.49 7.79
C GLY A 92 19.28 3.86 8.13
N VAL A 93 18.68 4.55 7.15
CA VAL A 93 18.10 5.88 7.33
C VAL A 93 16.81 5.82 8.17
N PHE A 94 15.94 4.84 7.90
CA PHE A 94 14.65 4.72 8.57
C PHE A 94 14.66 3.82 9.81
N SER A 95 15.83 3.23 10.13
CA SER A 95 16.03 2.37 11.31
C SER A 95 14.95 1.29 11.45
N THR A 96 14.66 0.58 10.37
CA THR A 96 13.56 -0.40 10.28
C THR A 96 14.02 -1.72 9.67
N SER A 97 13.19 -2.74 9.77
CA SER A 97 13.34 -4.04 9.10
C SER A 97 12.04 -4.43 8.44
N LEU A 98 12.08 -5.40 7.54
CA LEU A 98 10.88 -5.85 6.84
C LEU A 98 9.82 -6.41 7.80
N GLU A 99 10.23 -7.11 8.85
CA GLU A 99 9.36 -7.62 9.90
C GLU A 99 8.68 -6.47 10.65
N ASN A 100 9.45 -5.40 10.94
CA ASN A 100 8.91 -4.21 11.59
C ASN A 100 7.86 -3.51 10.72
N GLU A 101 8.09 -3.38 9.41
CA GLU A 101 7.14 -2.78 8.48
C GLU A 101 5.79 -3.52 8.47
N TYR A 102 5.81 -4.86 8.41
CA TYR A 102 4.61 -5.67 8.52
C TYR A 102 3.97 -5.58 9.91
N GLY A 103 4.78 -5.56 10.96
CA GLY A 103 4.31 -5.40 12.35
C GLY A 103 3.58 -4.08 12.57
N LEU A 104 4.10 -2.97 12.03
CA LEU A 104 3.46 -1.65 12.10
C LEU A 104 2.08 -1.63 11.43
N LEU A 105 1.94 -2.24 10.25
CA LEU A 105 0.67 -2.33 9.55
C LEU A 105 -0.33 -3.25 10.28
N ALA A 106 0.14 -4.41 10.77
CA ALA A 106 -0.70 -5.32 11.55
C ALA A 106 -1.23 -4.64 12.82
N ASN A 107 -0.35 -4.02 13.60
CA ASN A 107 -0.71 -3.29 14.81
C ASN A 107 -1.69 -2.13 14.54
N ALA A 108 -1.50 -1.43 13.42
CA ALA A 108 -2.43 -0.37 13.02
C ALA A 108 -3.85 -0.91 12.78
N LEU A 109 -3.98 -2.06 12.09
CA LEU A 109 -5.26 -2.71 11.85
C LEU A 109 -5.90 -3.28 13.13
N GLU A 110 -5.09 -3.87 14.02
CA GLU A 110 -5.56 -4.44 15.30
C GLU A 110 -6.15 -3.39 16.24
N ASN A 111 -5.62 -2.15 16.17
CA ASN A 111 -6.07 -1.04 17.01
C ASN A 111 -7.25 -0.26 16.43
N LEU A 112 -7.66 -0.53 15.18
CA LEU A 112 -8.84 0.10 14.59
C LEU A 112 -10.12 -0.41 15.23
N LYS A 113 -10.97 0.53 15.65
CA LYS A 113 -12.25 0.26 16.29
C LYS A 113 -13.38 1.00 15.55
N ASP A 114 -14.56 0.42 15.61
CA ASP A 114 -15.79 1.06 15.16
C ASP A 114 -16.27 2.13 16.18
N ASP A 115 -17.36 2.81 15.87
CA ASP A 115 -17.96 3.86 16.70
C ASP A 115 -18.44 3.34 18.07
N HIS A 116 -18.53 2.01 18.25
CA HIS A 116 -18.91 1.35 19.49
C HIS A 116 -17.69 0.83 20.28
N GLY A 117 -16.45 1.11 19.81
CA GLY A 117 -15.21 0.67 20.43
C GLY A 117 -14.85 -0.81 20.20
N LYS A 118 -15.57 -1.50 19.32
CA LYS A 118 -15.31 -2.89 18.93
C LYS A 118 -14.23 -2.94 17.85
N PRO A 119 -13.32 -3.93 17.86
CA PRO A 119 -12.35 -4.12 16.79
C PRO A 119 -13.02 -4.18 15.42
N LEU A 120 -12.51 -3.37 14.47
CA LEU A 120 -13.04 -3.31 13.11
C LEU A 120 -12.71 -4.59 12.32
N TYR A 121 -11.56 -5.18 12.60
CA TYR A 121 -11.08 -6.40 11.96
C TYR A 121 -10.82 -7.49 13.00
N ASN A 122 -11.08 -8.74 12.66
CA ASN A 122 -10.63 -9.86 13.48
C ASN A 122 -9.18 -10.23 13.10
N GLN A 123 -8.50 -10.92 13.99
CA GLN A 123 -7.09 -11.28 13.85
C GLN A 123 -6.81 -12.14 12.61
N SER A 124 -7.72 -13.05 12.25
CA SER A 124 -7.58 -13.88 11.05
C SER A 124 -7.57 -13.04 9.77
N MET A 125 -8.48 -12.07 9.65
CA MET A 125 -8.53 -11.15 8.50
C MET A 125 -7.22 -10.38 8.35
N ILE A 126 -6.68 -9.86 9.46
CA ILE A 126 -5.42 -9.11 9.46
C ILE A 126 -4.26 -9.99 8.99
N TYR A 127 -4.13 -11.19 9.54
CA TYR A 127 -3.03 -12.09 9.17
C TYR A 127 -3.16 -12.65 7.74
N GLU A 128 -4.38 -12.89 7.26
CA GLU A 128 -4.62 -13.26 5.86
C GLU A 128 -4.22 -12.14 4.91
N TRP A 129 -4.57 -10.89 5.24
CA TRP A 129 -4.17 -9.71 4.48
C TRP A 129 -2.65 -9.52 4.46
N ILE A 130 -1.99 -9.56 5.62
CA ILE A 130 -0.52 -9.48 5.74
C ILE A 130 0.14 -10.58 4.89
N ASN A 131 -0.34 -11.83 4.99
CA ASN A 131 0.21 -12.94 4.22
C ASN A 131 0.00 -12.75 2.71
N ARG A 132 -1.13 -12.19 2.30
CA ARG A 132 -1.40 -11.89 0.89
C ARG A 132 -0.45 -10.82 0.36
N VAL A 133 -0.28 -9.71 1.07
CA VAL A 133 0.64 -8.63 0.69
C VAL A 133 2.09 -9.14 0.64
N ARG A 134 2.50 -9.99 1.60
CA ARG A 134 3.80 -10.65 1.57
C ARG A 134 3.99 -11.54 0.33
N LYS A 135 2.95 -12.28 -0.08
CA LYS A 135 2.98 -13.09 -1.32
C LYS A 135 3.11 -12.22 -2.56
N PHE A 136 2.45 -11.07 -2.61
CA PHE A 136 2.62 -10.11 -3.71
C PHE A 136 4.07 -9.61 -3.79
N GLY A 137 4.69 -9.21 -2.68
CA GLY A 137 6.09 -8.81 -2.65
C GLY A 137 7.02 -9.89 -3.21
N ASN A 138 6.82 -11.16 -2.81
CA ASN A 138 7.57 -12.28 -3.36
C ASN A 138 7.36 -12.49 -4.86
N GLN A 139 6.13 -12.28 -5.37
CA GLN A 139 5.81 -12.41 -6.79
C GLN A 139 6.42 -11.29 -7.64
N GLN A 140 6.55 -10.10 -7.06
CA GLN A 140 7.13 -8.91 -7.70
C GLN A 140 8.66 -8.94 -7.69
N SER A 141 9.29 -9.78 -6.86
CA SER A 141 10.75 -9.88 -6.73
C SER A 141 11.40 -10.35 -8.03
N PHE A 142 12.41 -9.62 -8.50
CA PHE A 142 13.21 -9.98 -9.67
C PHE A 142 13.99 -11.28 -9.49
N PHE A 143 14.38 -11.64 -8.26
CA PHE A 143 15.08 -12.88 -7.95
C PHE A 143 14.22 -14.11 -8.25
N ASN A 144 12.93 -14.07 -7.98
CA ASN A 144 12.03 -15.19 -8.22
C ASN A 144 11.84 -15.51 -9.71
N LYS A 145 11.90 -14.53 -10.61
CA LYS A 145 11.80 -14.76 -12.06
C LYS A 145 12.94 -15.62 -12.61
N LYS A 146 14.15 -15.47 -12.06
CA LYS A 146 15.32 -16.28 -12.43
C LYS A 146 15.15 -17.73 -11.97
N TYR A 147 14.76 -17.94 -10.72
CA TYR A 147 14.51 -19.25 -10.14
C TYR A 147 13.42 -20.03 -10.87
N TYR A 148 12.31 -19.39 -11.23
CA TYR A 148 11.23 -20.01 -11.99
C TYR A 148 11.62 -20.32 -13.43
N LYS A 149 12.45 -19.50 -14.08
CA LYS A 149 12.97 -19.80 -15.43
C LYS A 149 13.91 -21.00 -15.41
N GLU A 150 14.79 -21.10 -14.43
CA GLU A 150 15.72 -22.22 -14.26
C GLU A 150 14.98 -23.53 -13.94
N LYS A 151 13.94 -23.48 -13.10
CA LYS A 151 13.08 -24.65 -12.83
C LYS A 151 12.31 -25.11 -14.08
N LYS A 152 11.75 -24.20 -14.87
CA LYS A 152 11.09 -24.53 -16.13
C LYS A 152 12.04 -25.10 -17.19
N GLN A 153 13.29 -24.66 -17.24
CA GLN A 153 14.29 -25.24 -18.13
C GLN A 153 14.72 -26.64 -17.66
N LYS A 154 14.93 -26.85 -16.38
CA LYS A 154 15.28 -28.19 -15.82
C LYS A 154 14.18 -29.21 -16.03
N SER A 155 12.90 -28.82 -15.89
CA SER A 155 11.78 -29.73 -16.12
C SER A 155 11.56 -30.06 -17.61
N LYS A 156 12.02 -29.22 -18.55
CA LYS A 156 11.98 -29.50 -20.00
C LYS A 156 13.14 -30.37 -20.48
N ASN A 157 14.23 -30.41 -19.74
CA ASN A 157 15.42 -31.22 -20.07
C ASN A 157 15.43 -32.59 -19.37
N SER A 158 14.34 -32.95 -18.64
CA SER A 158 14.18 -34.23 -17.92
C SER A 158 13.19 -35.18 -18.60
N PHE A 159 12.91 -34.97 -19.91
CA PHE A 159 12.14 -35.85 -20.77
C PHE A 159 12.93 -36.24 -22.00
#